data_49573af8e22b47873675dbb273882f26
#
_entry.id   49573af8e22b47873675dbb273882f26
#
_cell.length_a   1.000
_cell.length_b   1.000
_cell.length_c   1.000
_cell.angle_alpha   90.00
_cell.angle_beta   90.00
_cell.angle_gamma   90.00
#
_symmetry.space_group_name_H-M   'P 1'
#
loop_
_entity.id
_entity.type
_entity.pdbx_description
1 polymer ?
#
loop_
_entity_poly.entity_id
_entity_poly.type
_entity_poly.pdbx_seq_one_letter_code
_entity_poly.pdbx_strand_id
1 'polypeptide(L)'
;NTETDGFLLVSNWSDDLITEISYSTKTQKTSQMSPVGQNLPSFEIDNCGAAGISCELGPDIFRSANALDTENTFLKAKLTYYDDNHKWTAGYEMKEWDIYNVFIVAQNGSYSFDGISGYESQNATSFFHNNSRDLTEAGGAAIFKYDLTSMYIQDEIELSDKLNVLVGLRYDQFDSDDSPSLNQGFVDAYGFANGGIAGT
;
A
#
# COMPACT_ATOMS: atom_id res chain seq x y z
N ASN A 1 -14.20 0.26 -1.04
CA ASN A 1 -14.75 -0.25 -2.29
C ASN A 1 -13.64 -0.92 -3.10
N THR A 2 -13.93 -2.07 -3.69
CA THR A 2 -13.00 -2.78 -4.56
C THR A 2 -13.75 -3.22 -5.81
N GLU A 3 -13.17 -2.97 -6.97
CA GLU A 3 -13.68 -3.36 -8.28
C GLU A 3 -12.58 -4.08 -9.05
N THR A 4 -12.93 -5.14 -9.75
CA THR A 4 -11.98 -5.93 -10.54
C THR A 4 -12.64 -6.34 -11.84
N ASP A 5 -11.98 -6.01 -12.94
CA ASP A 5 -12.37 -6.38 -14.30
C ASP A 5 -11.24 -7.16 -14.96
N GLY A 6 -11.58 -8.08 -15.85
CA GLY A 6 -10.53 -8.80 -16.56
C GLY A 6 -11.06 -9.86 -17.49
N PHE A 7 -10.15 -10.44 -18.24
CA PHE A 7 -10.42 -11.58 -19.11
C PHE A 7 -9.29 -12.61 -19.06
N LEU A 8 -9.64 -13.83 -19.41
CA LEU A 8 -8.71 -14.93 -19.61
C LEU A 8 -9.01 -15.58 -20.97
N LEU A 9 -8.00 -15.66 -21.82
CA LEU A 9 -8.03 -16.41 -23.07
C LEU A 9 -7.17 -17.65 -22.91
N VAL A 10 -7.76 -18.83 -23.15
CA VAL A 10 -7.05 -20.10 -23.20
C VAL A 10 -7.17 -20.66 -24.60
N SER A 11 -6.05 -21.03 -25.22
CA SER A 11 -5.98 -21.58 -26.55
C SER A 11 -5.25 -22.93 -26.54
N ASN A 12 -5.93 -23.96 -26.97
CA ASN A 12 -5.35 -25.28 -27.17
C ASN A 12 -4.97 -25.41 -28.65
N TRP A 13 -3.68 -25.33 -28.94
CA TRP A 13 -3.14 -25.40 -30.31
C TRP A 13 -2.98 -26.83 -30.79
N SER A 14 -2.69 -27.74 -29.85
CA SER A 14 -2.64 -29.18 -30.03
C SER A 14 -2.98 -29.88 -28.70
N ASP A 15 -2.94 -31.19 -28.65
CA ASP A 15 -3.08 -31.95 -27.42
C ASP A 15 -1.94 -31.64 -26.42
N ASP A 16 -0.79 -31.19 -26.93
CA ASP A 16 0.43 -30.97 -26.15
C ASP A 16 0.75 -29.49 -25.91
N LEU A 17 0.10 -28.55 -26.64
CA LEU A 17 0.44 -27.11 -26.57
C LEU A 17 -0.75 -26.24 -26.19
N ILE A 18 -0.60 -25.57 -25.06
CA ILE A 18 -1.61 -24.66 -24.49
C ILE A 18 -1.01 -23.29 -24.24
N THR A 19 -1.72 -22.24 -24.60
CA THR A 19 -1.39 -20.88 -24.21
C THR A 19 -2.51 -20.23 -23.41
N GLU A 20 -2.14 -19.43 -22.43
CA GLU A 20 -3.05 -18.65 -21.62
C GLU A 20 -2.59 -17.18 -21.63
N ILE A 21 -3.52 -16.27 -21.92
CA ILE A 21 -3.32 -14.83 -21.80
C ILE A 21 -4.40 -14.30 -20.87
N SER A 22 -4.00 -13.63 -19.80
CA SER A 22 -4.91 -12.94 -18.91
C SER A 22 -4.53 -11.48 -18.74
N TYR A 23 -5.55 -10.65 -18.66
CA TYR A 23 -5.43 -9.25 -18.32
C TYR A 23 -6.50 -8.91 -17.28
N SER A 24 -6.12 -8.16 -16.27
CA SER A 24 -7.07 -7.63 -15.30
C SER A 24 -6.64 -6.29 -14.75
N THR A 25 -7.63 -5.49 -14.39
CA THR A 25 -7.47 -4.26 -13.61
C THR A 25 -8.18 -4.43 -12.28
N LYS A 26 -7.60 -3.89 -11.23
CA LYS A 26 -8.21 -3.84 -9.91
C LYS A 26 -8.07 -2.43 -9.36
N THR A 27 -9.19 -1.81 -9.06
CA THR A 27 -9.25 -0.54 -8.35
C THR A 27 -9.72 -0.78 -6.93
N GLN A 28 -9.01 -0.22 -5.96
CA GLN A 28 -9.40 -0.26 -4.56
C GLN A 28 -9.37 1.15 -3.99
N LYS A 29 -10.47 1.57 -3.35
CA LYS A 29 -10.58 2.83 -2.62
C LYS A 29 -10.99 2.56 -1.19
N THR A 30 -10.13 2.98 -0.28
CA THR A 30 -10.32 2.80 1.16
C THR A 30 -10.11 4.14 1.84
N SER A 31 -11.10 4.58 2.60
CA SER A 31 -10.99 5.75 3.48
C SER A 31 -11.53 5.39 4.85
N GLN A 32 -10.87 5.89 5.87
CA GLN A 32 -11.33 5.75 7.25
C GLN A 32 -11.84 7.11 7.72
N MET A 33 -13.08 7.14 8.18
CA MET A 33 -13.74 8.35 8.63
C MET A 33 -14.24 8.20 10.05
N SER A 34 -14.09 9.26 10.83
CA SER A 34 -14.71 9.30 12.16
C SER A 34 -16.22 9.58 12.04
N PRO A 35 -17.07 8.92 12.86
CA PRO A 35 -18.51 9.19 12.87
C PRO A 35 -18.89 10.64 13.18
N VAL A 36 -18.02 11.36 13.88
CA VAL A 36 -18.23 12.77 14.27
C VAL A 36 -17.63 13.77 13.25
N GLY A 37 -17.14 13.28 12.12
CA GLY A 37 -16.50 14.10 11.08
C GLY A 37 -14.98 14.14 11.22
N GLN A 38 -14.32 14.70 10.19
CA GLN A 38 -12.85 14.72 10.09
C GLN A 38 -12.24 16.11 10.28
N ASN A 39 -13.04 17.16 10.26
CA ASN A 39 -12.57 18.56 10.26
C ASN A 39 -12.52 19.19 11.67
N LEU A 40 -12.55 18.37 12.71
CA LEU A 40 -12.50 18.81 14.10
C LEU A 40 -11.22 18.31 14.76
N PRO A 41 -10.67 19.02 15.74
CA PRO A 41 -9.61 18.50 16.58
C PRO A 41 -10.13 17.39 17.51
N SER A 42 -9.23 16.56 18.01
CA SER A 42 -9.47 15.60 19.07
C SER A 42 -9.21 16.23 20.43
N PHE A 43 -9.96 15.82 21.44
CA PHE A 43 -9.74 16.25 22.83
C PHE A 43 -9.68 15.01 23.74
N GLU A 44 -8.63 14.90 24.51
CA GLU A 44 -8.47 13.94 25.58
C GLU A 44 -8.55 14.67 26.92
N ILE A 45 -9.45 14.25 27.78
CA ILE A 45 -9.64 14.86 29.10
C ILE A 45 -9.32 13.79 30.15
N ASP A 46 -8.16 13.88 30.75
CA ASP A 46 -7.77 13.02 31.85
C ASP A 46 -8.58 13.38 33.10
N ASN A 47 -8.82 12.40 33.96
CA ASN A 47 -9.60 12.58 35.20
C ASN A 47 -11.00 13.21 34.97
N CYS A 48 -11.68 12.84 33.90
CA CYS A 48 -12.96 13.43 33.49
C CYS A 48 -14.18 12.98 34.31
N GLY A 49 -14.09 12.77 35.56
CA GLY A 49 -15.19 12.34 36.44
C GLY A 49 -14.67 11.60 37.64
N ALA A 50 -13.59 10.85 37.49
CA ALA A 50 -12.84 10.22 38.56
C ALA A 50 -11.37 10.10 38.19
N ALA A 51 -10.51 9.99 39.20
CA ALA A 51 -9.08 9.84 38.97
C ALA A 51 -8.78 8.60 38.13
N GLY A 52 -7.98 8.76 37.08
CA GLY A 52 -7.57 7.70 36.16
C GLY A 52 -8.59 7.29 35.10
N ILE A 53 -9.67 8.05 34.94
CA ILE A 53 -10.62 7.89 33.83
C ILE A 53 -10.37 9.00 32.82
N SER A 54 -10.11 8.63 31.57
CA SER A 54 -9.99 9.59 30.45
C SER A 54 -11.26 9.56 29.60
N CYS A 55 -11.67 10.72 29.12
CA CYS A 55 -12.73 10.91 28.14
C CYS A 55 -12.15 11.42 26.83
N GLU A 56 -12.62 10.89 25.73
CA GLU A 56 -12.25 11.34 24.39
C GLU A 56 -13.44 12.05 23.75
N LEU A 57 -13.23 13.23 23.18
CA LEU A 57 -14.21 14.02 22.45
C LEU A 57 -13.66 14.34 21.06
N GLY A 58 -14.55 14.39 20.08
CA GLY A 58 -14.17 14.68 18.69
C GLY A 58 -13.78 13.42 17.91
N PRO A 59 -13.15 13.58 16.74
CA PRO A 59 -12.70 12.47 15.92
C PRO A 59 -11.47 11.78 16.52
N ASP A 60 -11.34 10.51 16.24
CA ASP A 60 -10.14 9.74 16.48
C ASP A 60 -8.96 10.32 15.69
N ILE A 61 -7.80 10.43 16.35
CA ILE A 61 -6.59 11.02 15.77
C ILE A 61 -6.06 10.27 14.53
N PHE A 62 -6.32 8.97 14.42
CA PHE A 62 -5.87 8.12 13.31
C PHE A 62 -6.76 8.18 12.08
N ARG A 63 -7.97 8.76 12.21
CA ARG A 63 -8.93 8.91 11.13
C ARG A 63 -9.07 10.33 10.63
N SER A 64 -8.20 11.24 11.06
CA SER A 64 -8.22 12.64 10.60
C SER A 64 -7.86 12.77 9.11
N ALA A 65 -6.86 12.01 8.65
CA ALA A 65 -6.56 11.81 7.24
C ALA A 65 -6.00 10.40 7.05
N ASN A 66 -6.82 9.49 6.54
CA ASN A 66 -6.44 8.10 6.33
C ASN A 66 -7.17 7.53 5.13
N ALA A 67 -6.47 7.45 4.01
CA ALA A 67 -6.99 6.89 2.77
C ALA A 67 -5.89 6.13 2.01
N LEU A 68 -6.30 5.05 1.37
CA LEU A 68 -5.47 4.27 0.46
C LEU A 68 -6.28 4.00 -0.81
N ASP A 69 -5.86 4.59 -1.90
CA ASP A 69 -6.39 4.30 -3.23
C ASP A 69 -5.31 3.60 -4.03
N THR A 70 -5.66 2.50 -4.67
CA THR A 70 -4.75 1.76 -5.55
C THR A 70 -5.44 1.40 -6.85
N GLU A 71 -4.71 1.53 -7.94
CA GLU A 71 -5.07 0.95 -9.22
C GLU A 71 -3.98 -0.01 -9.65
N ASN A 72 -4.36 -1.25 -9.96
CA ASN A 72 -3.42 -2.31 -10.30
C ASN A 72 -3.79 -2.89 -11.66
N THR A 73 -2.80 -3.02 -12.53
CA THR A 73 -2.93 -3.70 -13.81
C THR A 73 -2.07 -4.96 -13.81
N PHE A 74 -2.64 -6.06 -14.26
CA PHE A 74 -1.95 -7.34 -14.37
C PHE A 74 -2.09 -7.90 -15.78
N LEU A 75 -0.96 -8.18 -16.41
CA LEU A 75 -0.88 -8.90 -17.67
C LEU A 75 -0.08 -10.19 -17.43
N LYS A 76 -0.60 -11.30 -17.89
CA LYS A 76 0.10 -12.59 -17.86
C LYS A 76 -0.05 -13.31 -19.18
N ALA A 77 1.07 -13.81 -19.70
CA ALA A 77 1.12 -14.75 -20.80
C ALA A 77 1.84 -16.02 -20.32
N LYS A 78 1.22 -17.16 -20.55
CA LYS A 78 1.76 -18.47 -20.14
C LYS A 78 1.66 -19.44 -21.31
N LEU A 79 2.70 -20.22 -21.52
CA LEU A 79 2.76 -21.33 -22.44
C LEU A 79 3.02 -22.61 -21.63
N THR A 80 2.24 -23.65 -21.94
CA THR A 80 2.46 -24.99 -21.40
C THR A 80 2.63 -25.95 -22.57
N TYR A 81 3.70 -26.75 -22.54
CA TYR A 81 4.01 -27.76 -23.53
C TYR A 81 4.29 -29.09 -22.86
N TYR A 82 3.64 -30.15 -23.34
CA TYR A 82 3.80 -31.51 -22.86
C TYR A 82 4.61 -32.31 -23.88
N ASP A 83 5.61 -33.03 -23.40
CA ASP A 83 6.48 -33.90 -24.20
C ASP A 83 6.90 -35.11 -23.39
N ASP A 84 6.32 -36.27 -23.70
CA ASP A 84 6.47 -37.53 -22.96
C ASP A 84 6.27 -37.34 -21.45
N ASN A 85 7.36 -37.40 -20.68
CA ASN A 85 7.35 -37.25 -19.22
C ASN A 85 7.73 -35.85 -18.76
N HIS A 86 7.77 -34.86 -19.65
CA HIS A 86 8.06 -33.45 -19.38
C HIS A 86 6.84 -32.57 -19.52
N LYS A 87 6.68 -31.63 -18.59
CA LYS A 87 5.73 -30.54 -18.71
C LYS A 87 6.46 -29.21 -18.57
N TRP A 88 6.76 -28.63 -19.70
CA TRP A 88 7.37 -27.33 -19.80
C TRP A 88 6.35 -26.23 -19.57
N THR A 89 6.71 -25.24 -18.76
CA THR A 89 5.93 -24.03 -18.58
C THR A 89 6.84 -22.82 -18.71
N ALA A 90 6.49 -21.89 -19.58
CA ALA A 90 7.14 -20.60 -19.68
C ALA A 90 6.11 -19.49 -19.49
N GLY A 91 6.51 -18.40 -18.88
CA GLY A 91 5.59 -17.28 -18.64
C GLY A 91 6.26 -15.94 -18.58
N TYR A 92 5.44 -14.94 -18.89
CA TYR A 92 5.71 -13.52 -18.73
C TYR A 92 4.59 -12.91 -17.92
N GLU A 93 4.94 -12.10 -16.92
CA GLU A 93 3.99 -11.37 -16.09
C GLU A 93 4.44 -9.90 -16.01
N MET A 94 3.49 -8.99 -16.15
CA MET A 94 3.67 -7.58 -15.89
C MET A 94 2.60 -7.13 -14.90
N LYS A 95 3.04 -6.42 -13.87
CA LYS A 95 2.17 -5.87 -12.84
C LYS A 95 2.55 -4.42 -12.66
N GLU A 96 1.56 -3.55 -12.75
CA GLU A 96 1.69 -2.12 -12.53
C GLU A 96 0.86 -1.72 -11.32
N TRP A 97 1.40 -0.86 -10.48
CA TRP A 97 0.70 -0.29 -9.33
C TRP A 97 0.77 1.22 -9.37
N ASP A 98 -0.41 1.85 -9.29
CA ASP A 98 -0.56 3.28 -9.02
C ASP A 98 -1.13 3.43 -7.61
N ILE A 99 -0.42 4.14 -6.75
CA ILE A 99 -0.72 4.19 -5.32
C ILE A 99 -0.85 5.64 -4.87
N TYR A 100 -1.99 5.94 -4.25
CA TYR A 100 -2.19 7.10 -3.40
C TYR A 100 -2.40 6.62 -1.97
N ASN A 101 -1.52 7.01 -1.07
CA ASN A 101 -1.60 6.65 0.35
C ASN A 101 -1.39 7.88 1.22
N VAL A 102 -2.41 8.25 2.00
CA VAL A 102 -2.32 9.31 2.99
C VAL A 102 -2.63 8.75 4.38
N PHE A 103 -1.76 9.06 5.32
CA PHE A 103 -1.95 8.77 6.73
C PHE A 103 -1.32 9.87 7.58
N ILE A 104 -2.14 10.83 8.00
CA ILE A 104 -1.70 11.96 8.84
C ILE A 104 -2.42 11.86 10.18
N VAL A 105 -1.69 11.50 11.21
CA VAL A 105 -2.21 11.39 12.58
C VAL A 105 -2.42 12.78 13.15
N ALA A 106 -3.58 13.03 13.75
CA ALA A 106 -3.94 14.31 14.36
C ALA A 106 -3.78 15.53 13.43
N GLN A 107 -4.21 15.39 12.17
CA GLN A 107 -4.12 16.45 11.16
C GLN A 107 -4.77 17.78 11.61
N ASN A 108 -5.86 17.71 12.36
CA ASN A 108 -6.57 18.87 12.89
C ASN A 108 -6.17 19.23 14.33
N GLY A 109 -5.17 18.58 14.87
CA GLY A 109 -4.71 18.74 16.23
C GLY A 109 -5.37 17.79 17.22
N SER A 110 -4.64 17.48 18.27
CA SER A 110 -5.10 16.76 19.45
C SER A 110 -4.68 17.52 20.69
N TYR A 111 -5.63 17.77 21.59
CA TYR A 111 -5.42 18.53 22.82
C TYR A 111 -5.69 17.63 24.00
N SER A 112 -4.80 17.62 25.00
CA SER A 112 -5.03 16.94 26.27
C SER A 112 -5.31 17.96 27.38
N PHE A 113 -6.20 17.63 28.30
CA PHE A 113 -6.60 18.46 29.44
C PHE A 113 -6.58 17.67 30.71
N ASP A 114 -6.31 18.31 31.86
CA ASP A 114 -6.46 17.69 33.19
C ASP A 114 -7.80 18.15 33.79
N GLY A 115 -8.73 17.21 33.87
CA GLY A 115 -10.07 17.42 34.39
C GLY A 115 -10.99 18.22 33.46
N ILE A 116 -12.29 18.16 33.75
CA ILE A 116 -13.31 18.92 33.03
C ILE A 116 -13.09 20.42 33.14
N SER A 117 -12.61 20.89 34.29
CA SER A 117 -12.33 22.31 34.53
C SER A 117 -11.18 22.84 33.64
N GLY A 118 -10.17 21.98 33.37
CA GLY A 118 -9.10 22.29 32.41
C GLY A 118 -9.65 22.47 30.98
N TYR A 119 -10.53 21.56 30.59
CA TYR A 119 -11.20 21.64 29.28
C TYR A 119 -12.10 22.87 29.17
N GLU A 120 -12.97 23.15 30.14
CA GLU A 120 -13.86 24.31 30.14
C GLU A 120 -13.12 25.66 30.13
N SER A 121 -11.98 25.72 30.82
CA SER A 121 -11.11 26.89 30.82
C SER A 121 -10.15 26.98 29.61
N GLN A 122 -10.20 26.00 28.71
CA GLN A 122 -9.32 25.89 27.53
C GLN A 122 -7.81 25.87 27.90
N ASN A 123 -7.49 25.34 29.09
CA ASN A 123 -6.12 25.21 29.57
C ASN A 123 -5.57 23.83 29.24
N ALA A 124 -5.11 23.62 28.00
CA ALA A 124 -4.55 22.37 27.55
C ALA A 124 -3.20 22.07 28.24
N THR A 125 -2.99 20.85 28.66
CA THR A 125 -1.73 20.34 29.23
C THR A 125 -0.77 19.91 28.13
N SER A 126 -1.30 19.49 26.97
CA SER A 126 -0.48 19.18 25.79
C SER A 126 -1.26 19.45 24.49
N PHE A 127 -0.49 19.64 23.43
CA PHE A 127 -0.98 19.77 22.06
C PHE A 127 -0.10 18.95 21.12
N PHE A 128 -0.74 18.14 20.29
CA PHE A 128 -0.08 17.37 19.25
C PHE A 128 -0.73 17.66 17.91
N HIS A 129 0.08 17.90 16.89
CA HIS A 129 -0.39 18.19 15.53
C HIS A 129 0.64 17.73 14.52
N ASN A 130 0.18 17.01 13.51
CA ASN A 130 0.95 16.67 12.33
C ASN A 130 0.20 17.17 11.09
N ASN A 131 0.97 17.66 10.13
CA ASN A 131 0.42 17.94 8.81
C ASN A 131 1.55 17.99 7.76
N SER A 132 1.18 18.02 6.50
CA SER A 132 2.09 18.35 5.41
C SER A 132 2.54 19.81 5.52
N ARG A 133 3.59 20.15 4.78
CA ARG A 133 4.12 21.52 4.76
C ARG A 133 3.13 22.55 4.22
N ASP A 134 2.27 22.14 3.28
CA ASP A 134 1.24 22.97 2.67
C ASP A 134 -0.13 22.85 3.37
N LEU A 135 -0.18 22.12 4.46
CA LEU A 135 -1.38 21.87 5.28
C LEU A 135 -2.53 21.18 4.52
N THR A 136 -2.20 20.41 3.48
CA THR A 136 -3.17 19.64 2.70
C THR A 136 -2.95 18.14 2.87
N GLU A 137 -4.03 17.35 2.71
CA GLU A 137 -3.90 15.89 2.67
C GLU A 137 -3.02 15.44 1.50
N ALA A 138 -3.20 16.04 0.33
CA ALA A 138 -2.43 15.71 -0.86
C ALA A 138 -0.94 15.97 -0.68
N GLY A 139 -0.57 17.03 0.03
CA GLY A 139 0.83 17.33 0.34
C GLY A 139 1.46 16.35 1.33
N GLY A 140 0.65 15.64 2.11
CA GLY A 140 1.07 14.58 3.02
C GLY A 140 0.92 13.17 2.46
N ALA A 141 0.36 13.02 1.25
CA ALA A 141 0.19 11.72 0.62
C ALA A 141 1.47 11.22 -0.04
N ALA A 142 1.70 9.92 0.05
CA ALA A 142 2.64 9.22 -0.81
C ALA A 142 1.90 8.86 -2.10
N ILE A 143 2.38 9.41 -3.23
CA ILE A 143 1.82 9.16 -4.56
C ILE A 143 2.97 8.62 -5.39
N PHE A 144 2.85 7.38 -5.84
CA PHE A 144 3.91 6.74 -6.61
C PHE A 144 3.39 5.57 -7.44
N LYS A 145 4.17 5.23 -8.47
CA LYS A 145 3.95 4.09 -9.34
C LYS A 145 5.14 3.16 -9.30
N TYR A 146 4.89 1.88 -9.46
CA TYR A 146 5.94 0.92 -9.68
C TYR A 146 5.46 -0.25 -10.54
N ASP A 147 6.41 -0.83 -11.25
CA ASP A 147 6.20 -1.93 -12.16
C ASP A 147 7.01 -3.14 -11.71
N LEU A 148 6.44 -4.30 -11.88
CA LEU A 148 7.13 -5.58 -11.73
C LEU A 148 6.97 -6.40 -13.01
N THR A 149 8.07 -6.59 -13.69
CA THR A 149 8.16 -7.51 -14.84
C THR A 149 8.80 -8.80 -14.39
N SER A 150 8.20 -9.91 -14.75
CA SER A 150 8.67 -11.24 -14.40
C SER A 150 8.70 -12.15 -15.62
N MET A 151 9.75 -12.94 -15.75
CA MET A 151 9.88 -14.00 -16.74
C MET A 151 10.29 -15.30 -16.05
N TYR A 152 9.69 -16.41 -16.45
CA TYR A 152 10.05 -17.69 -15.88
C TYR A 152 9.93 -18.81 -16.90
N ILE A 153 10.72 -19.84 -16.65
CA ILE A 153 10.63 -21.16 -17.32
C ILE A 153 10.83 -22.24 -16.29
N GLN A 154 10.02 -23.28 -16.39
CA GLN A 154 10.14 -24.47 -15.53
C GLN A 154 9.83 -25.73 -16.31
N ASP A 155 10.40 -26.84 -15.84
CA ASP A 155 10.15 -28.20 -16.31
C ASP A 155 9.71 -29.07 -15.12
N GLU A 156 8.59 -29.69 -15.23
CA GLU A 156 8.09 -30.73 -14.32
C GLU A 156 8.30 -32.07 -15.00
N ILE A 157 9.18 -32.90 -14.42
CA ILE A 157 9.68 -34.15 -14.99
C ILE A 157 9.12 -35.31 -14.18
N GLU A 158 8.38 -36.19 -14.81
CA GLU A 158 7.96 -37.45 -14.22
C GLU A 158 9.06 -38.52 -14.39
N LEU A 159 9.90 -38.67 -13.37
CA LEU A 159 11.00 -39.61 -13.40
C LEU A 159 10.54 -41.06 -13.14
N SER A 160 9.44 -41.24 -12.45
CA SER A 160 8.78 -42.52 -12.19
C SER A 160 7.38 -42.30 -11.60
N ASP A 161 6.54 -43.34 -11.51
CA ASP A 161 5.24 -43.32 -10.87
C ASP A 161 5.24 -42.77 -9.42
N LYS A 162 6.41 -42.60 -8.81
CA LYS A 162 6.58 -42.18 -7.41
C LYS A 162 7.43 -40.93 -7.25
N LEU A 163 8.02 -40.42 -8.32
CA LEU A 163 8.97 -39.32 -8.25
C LEU A 163 8.78 -38.32 -9.38
N ASN A 164 8.34 -37.12 -9.01
CA ASN A 164 8.31 -35.96 -9.90
C ASN A 164 9.35 -34.95 -9.43
N VAL A 165 10.03 -34.31 -10.37
CA VAL A 165 11.02 -33.28 -10.13
C VAL A 165 10.60 -32.01 -10.85
N LEU A 166 10.58 -30.88 -10.12
CA LEU A 166 10.33 -29.54 -10.68
C LEU A 166 11.64 -28.76 -10.66
N VAL A 167 12.05 -28.26 -11.81
CA VAL A 167 13.22 -27.38 -11.96
C VAL A 167 12.78 -26.13 -12.71
N GLY A 168 13.19 -24.95 -12.25
CA GLY A 168 12.80 -23.71 -12.91
C GLY A 168 13.73 -22.55 -12.59
N LEU A 169 13.63 -21.53 -13.43
CA LEU A 169 14.28 -20.23 -13.25
C LEU A 169 13.22 -19.15 -13.38
N ARG A 170 13.34 -18.13 -12.53
CA ARG A 170 12.53 -16.92 -12.58
C ARG A 170 13.43 -15.70 -12.44
N TYR A 171 13.14 -14.70 -13.25
CA TYR A 171 13.74 -13.39 -13.18
C TYR A 171 12.66 -12.37 -12.92
N ASP A 172 12.86 -11.52 -11.93
CA ASP A 172 11.98 -10.43 -11.57
C ASP A 172 12.75 -9.11 -11.63
N GLN A 173 12.12 -8.10 -12.25
CA GLN A 173 12.66 -6.76 -12.34
C GLN A 173 11.63 -5.77 -11.81
N PHE A 174 12.02 -5.01 -10.79
CA PHE A 174 11.28 -3.85 -10.30
C PHE A 174 11.75 -2.58 -10.99
N ASP A 175 10.81 -1.71 -11.31
CA ASP A 175 11.07 -0.37 -11.81
C ASP A 175 10.12 0.65 -11.17
N SER A 176 10.62 1.85 -10.90
CA SER A 176 9.84 2.98 -10.42
C SER A 176 10.56 4.27 -10.77
N ASP A 177 9.89 5.14 -11.50
CA ASP A 177 10.38 6.48 -11.83
C ASP A 177 10.21 7.47 -10.66
N ASP A 178 9.50 7.06 -9.62
CA ASP A 178 9.22 7.90 -8.46
C ASP A 178 10.32 7.79 -7.40
N SER A 179 10.66 8.92 -6.83
CA SER A 179 11.59 9.01 -5.71
C SER A 179 11.03 9.91 -4.60
N PRO A 180 11.28 9.60 -3.32
CA PRO A 180 10.87 10.44 -2.22
C PRO A 180 11.44 11.85 -2.32
N SER A 181 10.63 12.86 -1.99
CA SER A 181 11.11 14.24 -1.93
C SER A 181 12.18 14.42 -0.84
N LEU A 182 13.22 15.19 -1.16
CA LEU A 182 14.25 15.51 -0.19
C LEU A 182 13.67 16.35 0.95
N ASN A 183 13.83 15.90 2.19
CA ASN A 183 13.54 16.69 3.37
C ASN A 183 14.82 17.42 3.82
N GLN A 184 14.96 18.69 3.45
CA GLN A 184 16.13 19.48 3.80
C GLN A 184 16.31 19.64 5.31
N GLY A 185 15.21 19.78 6.07
CA GLY A 185 15.29 19.86 7.53
C GLY A 185 15.86 18.60 8.19
N PHE A 186 15.57 17.43 7.57
CA PHE A 186 16.17 16.18 8.01
C PHE A 186 17.69 16.12 7.69
N VAL A 187 18.06 16.55 6.49
CA VAL A 187 19.48 16.65 6.10
C VAL A 187 20.26 17.57 7.03
N ASP A 188 19.70 18.73 7.34
CA ASP A 188 20.33 19.73 8.21
C ASP A 188 20.49 19.21 9.66
N ALA A 189 19.53 18.43 10.14
CA ALA A 189 19.54 17.87 11.50
C ALA A 189 20.46 16.65 11.65
N TYR A 190 20.55 15.80 10.64
CA TYR A 190 21.19 14.48 10.75
C TYR A 190 22.37 14.26 9.81
N GLY A 191 22.60 15.14 8.84
CA GLY A 191 23.75 15.11 7.95
C GLY A 191 23.69 14.06 6.82
N PHE A 192 22.54 13.44 6.60
CA PHE A 192 22.33 12.51 5.46
C PHE A 192 20.94 12.67 4.84
N ALA A 193 20.80 12.34 3.56
CA ALA A 193 19.56 12.50 2.83
C ALA A 193 18.56 11.39 3.16
N ASN A 194 17.29 11.75 3.38
CA ASN A 194 16.21 10.79 3.66
C ASN A 194 15.59 10.16 2.41
N GLY A 195 15.73 10.79 1.27
CA GLY A 195 15.06 10.37 0.06
C GLY A 195 15.99 10.10 -1.11
N GLY A 196 17.21 10.32 -0.91
CA GLY A 196 18.19 10.24 -1.97
C GLY A 196 19.12 9.06 -1.86
N ILE A 197 18.62 7.94 -1.49
CA ILE A 197 19.20 6.74 -2.06
C ILE A 197 18.52 6.63 -3.42
N ALA A 198 18.67 7.63 -4.22
CA ALA A 198 18.86 7.43 -5.62
C ALA A 198 19.79 6.24 -5.67
N GLY A 199 19.33 5.17 -6.23
CA GLY A 199 20.21 4.07 -6.50
C GLY A 199 21.45 4.68 -7.08
N THR A 200 22.28 4.87 -6.18
CA THR A 200 23.61 5.18 -6.55
C THR A 200 23.97 4.19 -7.59
#